data_e4e8638022eeba5aeff51cc7cb83b54c
#
_entry.id   e4e8638022eeba5aeff51cc7cb83b54c
#
_cell.length_a   1.000
_cell.length_b   1.000
_cell.length_c   1.000
_cell.angle_alpha   90.00
_cell.angle_beta   90.00
_cell.angle_gamma   90.00
#
_symmetry.space_group_name_H-M   'P 1'
#
loop_
_entity.id
_entity.type
_entity.pdbx_description
1 polymer ?
#
loop_
_entity_poly.entity_id
_entity_poly.type
_entity_poly.pdbx_seq_one_letter_code
_entity_poly.pdbx_strand_id
1 'polypeptide(L)'
;MAKVGYIFKANHYDSYEADKEWMLKFGCVQVIEEETDHELMRPQWKQLMNALDRGDELVVSKFSNAVRGVRELAVCIEMCRIKVVRLISIHDRIDSRNELFKETTAAEVLEMIGALPEEIAALRKSSSHIMLLQKNIKSPAKTVKTLSRTERERTIVDMYNAGY
;
A
#
# COMPACT_ATOMS: atom_id res chain seq x y z
N MET A 1 -22.78 -9.63 6.14
CA MET A 1 -22.21 -8.35 5.73
C MET A 1 -21.26 -7.87 6.77
N ALA A 2 -20.00 -7.81 6.45
CA ALA A 2 -18.96 -7.46 7.39
C ALA A 2 -18.27 -6.16 6.96
N LYS A 3 -17.81 -5.39 7.95
CA LYS A 3 -16.96 -4.24 7.69
C LYS A 3 -15.55 -4.65 8.04
N VAL A 4 -14.63 -4.55 7.10
CA VAL A 4 -13.24 -4.99 7.28
C VAL A 4 -12.30 -3.86 6.89
N GLY A 5 -11.29 -3.62 7.71
CA GLY A 5 -10.28 -2.63 7.40
C GLY A 5 -8.98 -3.29 6.97
N TYR A 6 -8.18 -2.58 6.19
CA TYR A 6 -6.86 -3.05 5.78
C TYR A 6 -5.87 -1.91 5.89
N ILE A 7 -4.72 -2.15 6.53
CA ILE A 7 -3.64 -1.19 6.62
C ILE A 7 -2.32 -1.91 6.36
N PHE A 8 -1.53 -1.38 5.41
CA PHE A 8 -0.17 -1.85 5.24
C PHE A 8 0.71 -1.04 6.19
N LYS A 9 1.38 -1.71 7.12
CA LYS A 9 2.17 -1.04 8.14
C LYS A 9 3.55 -0.67 7.62
N ALA A 10 3.60 0.26 6.71
CA ALA A 10 4.86 0.73 6.16
C ALA A 10 5.62 1.49 7.24
N ASN A 11 6.95 1.43 7.16
CA ASN A 11 7.78 2.21 8.05
C ASN A 11 7.47 3.69 7.85
N HIS A 12 7.43 4.43 8.93
CA HIS A 12 7.12 5.86 8.91
C HIS A 12 5.71 6.19 8.41
N TYR A 13 4.79 5.22 8.52
CA TYR A 13 3.40 5.53 8.22
C TYR A 13 2.77 6.03 9.51
N ASP A 14 2.77 7.34 9.68
CA ASP A 14 2.39 7.96 10.95
C ASP A 14 0.92 7.87 11.28
N SER A 15 0.07 7.62 10.30
CA SER A 15 -1.37 7.60 10.53
C SER A 15 -1.91 6.25 11.00
N TYR A 16 -1.04 5.26 11.18
CA TYR A 16 -1.50 3.90 11.45
C TYR A 16 -2.46 3.81 12.64
N GLU A 17 -2.10 4.39 13.78
CA GLU A 17 -2.93 4.28 14.97
C GLU A 17 -4.27 5.00 14.80
N ALA A 18 -4.23 6.19 14.22
CA ALA A 18 -5.45 6.96 14.02
C ALA A 18 -6.38 6.27 13.02
N ASP A 19 -5.81 5.68 11.97
CA ASP A 19 -6.60 5.00 10.96
C ASP A 19 -7.25 3.76 11.53
N LYS A 20 -6.51 3.01 12.34
CA LYS A 20 -7.05 1.82 12.96
C LYS A 20 -8.20 2.19 13.89
N GLU A 21 -8.03 3.25 14.65
CA GLU A 21 -9.09 3.71 15.55
C GLU A 21 -10.33 4.15 14.75
N TRP A 22 -10.11 4.85 13.63
CA TRP A 22 -11.21 5.26 12.78
C TRP A 22 -11.99 4.05 12.28
N MET A 23 -11.27 3.03 11.84
CA MET A 23 -11.89 1.82 11.32
C MET A 23 -12.71 1.11 12.40
N LEU A 24 -12.17 1.01 13.60
CA LEU A 24 -12.88 0.36 14.68
C LEU A 24 -14.14 1.15 15.08
N LYS A 25 -14.05 2.46 15.08
CA LYS A 25 -15.21 3.29 15.40
C LYS A 25 -16.27 3.22 14.32
N PHE A 26 -15.85 3.03 13.08
CA PHE A 26 -16.77 2.87 11.97
C PHE A 26 -17.53 1.55 12.06
N GLY A 27 -17.02 0.60 12.81
CA GLY A 27 -17.66 -0.68 13.01
C GLY A 27 -16.97 -1.86 12.34
N CYS A 28 -15.70 -1.69 11.93
CA CYS A 28 -14.98 -2.80 11.34
C CYS A 28 -14.83 -3.91 12.37
N VAL A 29 -15.24 -5.11 12.00
CA VAL A 29 -15.13 -6.27 12.90
C VAL A 29 -13.71 -6.79 12.93
N GLN A 30 -12.91 -6.41 11.94
CA GLN A 30 -11.53 -6.83 11.84
C GLN A 30 -10.73 -5.79 11.09
N VAL A 31 -9.53 -5.49 11.55
CA VAL A 31 -8.60 -4.63 10.82
C VAL A 31 -7.38 -5.49 10.51
N ILE A 32 -7.17 -5.74 9.22
CA ILE A 32 -6.06 -6.58 8.77
C ILE A 32 -4.84 -5.69 8.62
N GLU A 33 -3.73 -6.09 9.25
CA GLU A 33 -2.51 -5.32 9.27
C GLU A 33 -1.41 -6.11 8.57
N GLU A 34 -0.94 -5.59 7.44
CA GLU A 34 0.10 -6.25 6.67
C GLU A 34 1.46 -5.70 7.07
N GLU A 35 2.41 -6.58 7.34
CA GLU A 35 3.74 -6.16 7.79
C GLU A 35 4.61 -5.72 6.64
N THR A 36 5.61 -4.89 6.94
CA THR A 36 6.50 -4.34 5.93
C THR A 36 7.27 -5.40 5.16
N ASP A 37 7.65 -6.49 5.81
CA ASP A 37 8.40 -7.54 5.13
C ASP A 37 7.55 -8.34 4.17
N HIS A 38 6.26 -8.08 4.12
CA HIS A 38 5.38 -8.74 3.14
C HIS A 38 5.11 -7.84 1.93
N GLU A 39 5.93 -6.83 1.73
CA GLU A 39 5.68 -5.80 0.71
C GLU A 39 5.45 -6.39 -0.68
N LEU A 40 6.24 -7.36 -1.10
CA LEU A 40 6.13 -7.90 -2.44
C LEU A 40 4.95 -8.84 -2.60
N MET A 41 4.72 -9.68 -1.64
CA MET A 41 3.69 -10.70 -1.77
C MET A 41 2.33 -10.27 -1.25
N ARG A 42 2.32 -9.46 -0.22
CA ARG A 42 1.11 -8.97 0.44
C ARG A 42 0.04 -10.07 0.55
N PRO A 43 0.37 -11.16 1.26
CA PRO A 43 -0.54 -12.31 1.32
C PRO A 43 -1.87 -11.96 1.98
N GLN A 44 -1.88 -11.06 2.95
CA GLN A 44 -3.12 -10.73 3.62
C GLN A 44 -4.05 -9.90 2.74
N TRP A 45 -3.49 -9.01 1.91
CA TRP A 45 -4.30 -8.27 0.95
C TRP A 45 -4.94 -9.22 -0.05
N LYS A 46 -4.16 -10.16 -0.56
CA LYS A 46 -4.68 -11.11 -1.54
C LYS A 46 -5.76 -12.00 -0.95
N GLN A 47 -5.55 -12.44 0.29
CA GLN A 47 -6.51 -13.25 0.98
C GLN A 47 -7.81 -12.49 1.20
N LEU A 48 -7.69 -11.23 1.59
CA LEU A 48 -8.84 -10.36 1.80
C LEU A 48 -9.63 -10.17 0.50
N MET A 49 -8.94 -9.91 -0.61
CA MET A 49 -9.61 -9.72 -1.89
C MET A 49 -10.42 -10.96 -2.28
N ASN A 50 -9.94 -12.14 -1.93
CA ASN A 50 -10.65 -13.37 -2.23
C ASN A 50 -11.79 -13.64 -1.26
N ALA A 51 -11.70 -13.13 -0.05
CA ALA A 51 -12.68 -13.44 0.99
C ALA A 51 -13.89 -12.51 1.01
N LEU A 52 -13.79 -11.35 0.39
CA LEU A 52 -14.89 -10.38 0.41
C LEU A 52 -16.11 -10.92 -0.33
N ASP A 53 -17.28 -10.75 0.28
CA ASP A 53 -18.53 -11.22 -0.26
C ASP A 53 -19.50 -10.07 -0.50
N ARG A 54 -20.56 -10.37 -1.20
CA ARG A 54 -21.59 -9.37 -1.51
C ARG A 54 -22.08 -8.70 -0.24
N GLY A 55 -22.10 -7.39 -0.25
CA GLY A 55 -22.60 -6.60 0.87
C GLY A 55 -21.55 -6.25 1.91
N ASP A 56 -20.34 -6.80 1.79
CA ASP A 56 -19.27 -6.43 2.72
C ASP A 56 -18.82 -4.99 2.44
N GLU A 57 -18.11 -4.41 3.42
CA GLU A 57 -17.57 -3.07 3.28
C GLU A 57 -16.07 -3.13 3.58
N LEU A 58 -15.28 -2.59 2.66
CA LEU A 58 -13.83 -2.57 2.78
C LEU A 58 -13.37 -1.14 3.03
N VAL A 59 -12.61 -0.95 4.11
CA VAL A 59 -12.05 0.36 4.44
C VAL A 59 -10.54 0.30 4.34
N VAL A 60 -9.96 1.19 3.57
CA VAL A 60 -8.50 1.32 3.48
C VAL A 60 -8.09 2.70 3.97
N SER A 61 -6.85 2.81 4.44
CA SER A 61 -6.34 4.09 4.90
C SER A 61 -6.23 5.07 3.73
N LYS A 62 -5.62 4.61 2.65
CA LYS A 62 -5.35 5.40 1.48
C LYS A 62 -5.08 4.43 0.37
N PHE A 63 -5.43 4.78 -0.86
CA PHE A 63 -5.17 3.84 -1.96
C PHE A 63 -3.69 3.60 -2.19
N SER A 64 -2.84 4.62 -1.97
CA SER A 64 -1.40 4.43 -2.11
C SER A 64 -0.85 3.45 -1.08
N ASN A 65 -1.53 3.28 0.04
CA ASN A 65 -1.15 2.31 1.04
C ASN A 65 -1.63 0.90 0.67
N ALA A 66 -2.83 0.80 0.09
CA ALA A 66 -3.46 -0.49 -0.15
C ALA A 66 -3.08 -1.15 -1.46
N VAL A 67 -2.89 -0.39 -2.52
CA VAL A 67 -2.61 -0.97 -3.85
C VAL A 67 -1.22 -0.54 -4.34
N ARG A 68 -0.72 -1.24 -5.36
CA ARG A 68 0.64 -1.00 -5.86
C ARG A 68 0.67 -0.46 -7.27
N GLY A 69 -0.38 0.25 -7.67
CA GLY A 69 -0.39 0.92 -8.95
C GLY A 69 -1.81 1.13 -9.43
N VAL A 70 -1.94 1.89 -10.49
CA VAL A 70 -3.25 2.22 -11.05
C VAL A 70 -3.96 0.97 -11.56
N ARG A 71 -3.20 0.03 -12.09
CA ARG A 71 -3.78 -1.22 -12.57
C ARG A 71 -4.41 -2.01 -11.41
N GLU A 72 -3.69 -2.10 -10.31
CA GLU A 72 -4.23 -2.83 -9.15
C GLU A 72 -5.42 -2.10 -8.55
N LEU A 73 -5.38 -0.77 -8.56
CA LEU A 73 -6.52 0.01 -8.12
C LEU A 73 -7.75 -0.28 -8.99
N ALA A 74 -7.57 -0.32 -10.31
CA ALA A 74 -8.67 -0.61 -11.20
C ALA A 74 -9.25 -2.00 -10.96
N VAL A 75 -8.38 -2.99 -10.72
CA VAL A 75 -8.83 -4.34 -10.42
C VAL A 75 -9.61 -4.37 -9.11
N CYS A 76 -9.15 -3.66 -8.11
CA CYS A 76 -9.83 -3.58 -6.82
C CYS A 76 -11.22 -2.95 -6.97
N ILE A 77 -11.30 -1.86 -7.71
CA ILE A 77 -12.57 -1.17 -7.93
C ILE A 77 -13.54 -2.07 -8.69
N GLU A 78 -13.02 -2.76 -9.70
CA GLU A 78 -13.87 -3.65 -10.51
C GLU A 78 -14.39 -4.80 -9.66
N MET A 79 -13.54 -5.39 -8.85
CA MET A 79 -13.94 -6.48 -7.97
C MET A 79 -15.02 -6.02 -6.98
N CYS A 80 -14.83 -4.84 -6.40
CA CYS A 80 -15.81 -4.30 -5.46
C CYS A 80 -17.13 -4.02 -6.16
N ARG A 81 -17.08 -3.55 -7.40
CA ARG A 81 -18.30 -3.29 -8.15
C ARG A 81 -19.05 -4.59 -8.45
N ILE A 82 -18.32 -5.60 -8.91
CA ILE A 82 -18.95 -6.87 -9.29
C ILE A 82 -19.52 -7.58 -8.07
N LYS A 83 -18.78 -7.58 -6.97
CA LYS A 83 -19.23 -8.25 -5.75
C LYS A 83 -20.19 -7.40 -4.91
N VAL A 84 -20.43 -6.16 -5.32
CA VAL A 84 -21.25 -5.21 -4.57
C VAL A 84 -20.67 -5.02 -3.16
N VAL A 85 -19.40 -4.69 -3.12
CA VAL A 85 -18.67 -4.38 -1.88
C VAL A 85 -18.48 -2.87 -1.82
N ARG A 86 -18.82 -2.27 -0.68
CA ARG A 86 -18.60 -0.84 -0.49
C ARG A 86 -17.13 -0.59 -0.25
N LEU A 87 -16.55 0.38 -0.95
CA LEU A 87 -15.13 0.69 -0.84
C LEU A 87 -14.97 2.09 -0.27
N ILE A 88 -14.23 2.19 0.84
CA ILE A 88 -13.99 3.46 1.52
C ILE A 88 -12.49 3.67 1.66
N SER A 89 -12.01 4.87 1.31
CA SER A 89 -10.63 5.26 1.52
C SER A 89 -10.63 6.51 2.39
N ILE A 90 -10.04 6.40 3.58
CA ILE A 90 -10.16 7.45 4.59
C ILE A 90 -9.49 8.74 4.14
N HIS A 91 -8.22 8.68 3.80
CA HIS A 91 -7.45 9.90 3.50
C HIS A 91 -7.71 10.44 2.10
N ASP A 92 -8.15 9.60 1.18
CA ASP A 92 -8.55 10.06 -0.14
C ASP A 92 -9.97 10.60 -0.12
N ARG A 93 -10.69 10.40 0.98
CA ARG A 93 -12.06 10.88 1.17
C ARG A 93 -12.97 10.35 0.08
N ILE A 94 -12.91 9.05 -0.14
CA ILE A 94 -13.73 8.38 -1.14
C ILE A 94 -14.58 7.32 -0.48
N ASP A 95 -15.85 7.31 -0.84
CA ASP A 95 -16.80 6.32 -0.37
C ASP A 95 -17.65 5.95 -1.57
N SER A 96 -17.61 4.69 -1.98
CA SER A 96 -18.32 4.27 -3.18
C SER A 96 -19.81 4.43 -3.09
N ARG A 97 -20.37 4.58 -1.87
CA ARG A 97 -21.80 4.88 -1.69
C ARG A 97 -22.06 6.37 -1.56
N ASN A 98 -21.01 7.18 -1.53
CA ASN A 98 -21.14 8.62 -1.43
C ASN A 98 -21.93 9.06 -0.19
N GLU A 99 -21.70 8.39 0.93
CA GLU A 99 -22.40 8.72 2.16
C GLU A 99 -21.52 9.48 3.14
N LEU A 100 -20.23 9.11 3.23
CA LEU A 100 -19.33 9.69 4.21
C LEU A 100 -18.64 10.97 3.75
N PHE A 101 -18.30 11.07 2.50
CA PHE A 101 -17.50 12.19 2.00
C PHE A 101 -18.19 12.86 0.82
N LYS A 102 -19.34 13.45 1.10
CA LYS A 102 -20.19 13.98 0.03
C LYS A 102 -19.59 15.18 -0.70
N GLU A 103 -18.65 15.88 -0.07
CA GLU A 103 -18.04 17.05 -0.71
C GLU A 103 -16.88 16.70 -1.65
N THR A 104 -16.46 15.45 -1.67
CA THR A 104 -15.33 15.08 -2.53
C THR A 104 -15.73 15.23 -4.00
N THR A 105 -14.92 15.94 -4.76
CA THR A 105 -15.24 16.25 -6.14
C THR A 105 -14.53 15.30 -7.09
N ALA A 106 -15.00 15.27 -8.34
CA ALA A 106 -14.34 14.46 -9.37
C ALA A 106 -12.91 14.95 -9.57
N ALA A 107 -12.65 16.24 -9.44
CA ALA A 107 -11.30 16.78 -9.59
C ALA A 107 -10.37 16.18 -8.53
N GLU A 108 -10.85 16.06 -7.31
CA GLU A 108 -10.05 15.47 -6.23
C GLU A 108 -9.76 14.00 -6.48
N VAL A 109 -10.72 13.27 -7.02
CA VAL A 109 -10.53 11.86 -7.36
C VAL A 109 -9.50 11.71 -8.47
N LEU A 110 -9.58 12.55 -9.49
CA LEU A 110 -8.63 12.51 -10.59
C LEU A 110 -7.22 12.87 -10.12
N GLU A 111 -7.12 13.83 -9.22
CA GLU A 111 -5.84 14.21 -8.63
C GLU A 111 -5.25 13.03 -7.87
N MET A 112 -6.05 12.34 -7.10
CA MET A 112 -5.59 11.19 -6.34
C MET A 112 -5.07 10.09 -7.27
N ILE A 113 -5.82 9.79 -8.34
CA ILE A 113 -5.41 8.75 -9.28
C ILE A 113 -4.10 9.15 -9.97
N GLY A 114 -3.98 10.42 -10.36
CA GLY A 114 -2.79 10.89 -11.04
C GLY A 114 -1.56 10.90 -10.15
N ALA A 115 -1.74 11.15 -8.86
CA ALA A 115 -0.62 11.17 -7.91
C ALA A 115 -0.27 9.80 -7.37
N LEU A 116 -1.12 8.80 -7.60
CA LEU A 116 -0.96 7.49 -7.01
C LEU A 116 0.41 6.85 -7.27
N PRO A 117 0.92 6.84 -8.50
CA PRO A 117 2.22 6.21 -8.73
C PRO A 117 3.36 6.84 -7.94
N GLU A 118 3.34 8.16 -7.79
CA GLU A 118 4.37 8.86 -7.03
C GLU A 118 4.28 8.53 -5.55
N GLU A 119 3.08 8.50 -5.02
CA GLU A 119 2.89 8.19 -3.60
C GLU A 119 3.31 6.77 -3.28
N ILE A 120 3.00 5.83 -4.17
CA ILE A 120 3.40 4.45 -3.97
C ILE A 120 4.92 4.33 -4.05
N ALA A 121 5.54 5.00 -5.00
CA ALA A 121 6.99 4.97 -5.14
C ALA A 121 7.68 5.51 -3.89
N ALA A 122 7.14 6.59 -3.32
CA ALA A 122 7.70 7.17 -2.10
C ALA A 122 7.57 6.21 -0.92
N LEU A 123 6.44 5.55 -0.80
CA LEU A 123 6.20 4.60 0.27
C LEU A 123 7.15 3.42 0.16
N ARG A 124 7.31 2.88 -1.03
CA ARG A 124 8.18 1.72 -1.25
C ARG A 124 9.65 2.08 -1.10
N LYS A 125 10.03 3.27 -1.51
CA LYS A 125 11.41 3.72 -1.36
C LYS A 125 11.77 3.85 0.11
N SER A 126 10.87 4.38 0.91
CA SER A 126 11.11 4.53 2.33
C SER A 126 11.30 3.16 2.99
N SER A 127 10.42 2.21 2.67
CA SER A 127 10.53 0.86 3.21
C SER A 127 11.80 0.16 2.78
N SER A 128 12.17 0.31 1.52
CA SER A 128 13.39 -0.30 1.00
C SER A 128 14.62 0.27 1.66
N HIS A 129 14.63 1.58 1.89
CA HIS A 129 15.74 2.23 2.53
C HIS A 129 15.96 1.67 3.94
N ILE A 130 14.90 1.52 4.69
CA ILE A 130 14.98 0.98 6.04
C ILE A 130 15.50 -0.46 6.01
N MET A 131 15.03 -1.26 5.09
CA MET A 131 15.48 -2.64 4.97
C MET A 131 16.96 -2.72 4.63
N LEU A 132 17.45 -1.85 3.77
CA LEU A 132 18.86 -1.80 3.44
C LEU A 132 19.72 -1.42 4.63
N LEU A 133 19.27 -0.47 5.42
CA LEU A 133 20.01 -0.07 6.62
C LEU A 133 20.11 -1.23 7.61
N GLN A 134 19.01 -1.95 7.81
CA GLN A 134 19.01 -3.08 8.70
C GLN A 134 19.92 -4.19 8.21
N LYS A 135 19.93 -4.42 6.92
CA LYS A 135 20.79 -5.43 6.33
C LYS A 135 22.27 -5.08 6.50
N ASN A 136 22.62 -3.82 6.30
CA ASN A 136 23.99 -3.40 6.46
C ASN A 136 24.46 -3.56 7.91
N ILE A 137 23.60 -3.28 8.86
CA ILE A 137 23.94 -3.46 10.25
C ILE A 137 24.20 -4.90 10.58
N LYS A 138 23.40 -5.81 10.01
CA LYS A 138 23.57 -7.22 10.28
C LYS A 138 24.75 -7.87 9.60
N SER A 139 25.12 -7.41 8.43
CA SER A 139 26.18 -8.03 7.65
C SER A 139 27.03 -7.01 6.94
N PRO A 140 27.71 -6.17 7.67
CA PRO A 140 28.48 -5.11 7.04
C PRO A 140 29.61 -5.60 6.15
N ALA A 141 30.22 -6.68 6.51
CA ALA A 141 31.32 -7.19 5.73
C ALA A 141 30.94 -7.63 4.33
N LYS A 142 29.73 -8.12 4.18
CA LYS A 142 29.30 -8.54 2.91
C LYS A 142 29.12 -7.43 1.96
N THR A 143 28.75 -6.30 2.43
CA THR A 143 28.47 -5.21 1.59
C THR A 143 29.66 -4.72 0.84
N VAL A 144 30.78 -4.88 1.40
CA VAL A 144 31.97 -4.37 0.78
C VAL A 144 32.30 -5.07 -0.50
N LYS A 145 32.03 -6.35 -0.57
CA LYS A 145 32.36 -7.06 -1.70
C LYS A 145 31.59 -6.88 -2.88
N THR A 146 30.42 -6.54 -2.82
CA THR A 146 29.59 -6.57 -3.91
C THR A 146 29.92 -5.66 -4.98
N LEU A 147 30.82 -4.89 -4.91
CA LEU A 147 31.04 -4.06 -5.94
C LEU A 147 32.13 -4.24 -6.76
N SER A 148 32.61 -5.18 -6.84
CA SER A 148 33.68 -5.40 -7.47
C SER A 148 33.51 -5.42 -8.79
N ARG A 149 33.75 -5.61 -9.60
CA ARG A 149 33.76 -5.69 -10.64
C ARG A 149 33.09 -6.27 -11.30
N THR A 150 32.64 -6.56 -11.58
CA THR A 150 31.90 -6.96 -12.38
C THR A 150 30.72 -6.67 -12.09
N GLU A 151 30.55 -6.66 -11.40
CA GLU A 151 29.49 -6.28 -11.15
C GLU A 151 29.61 -5.19 -10.90
N ARG A 152 30.77 -4.99 -10.64
CA ARG A 152 30.93 -3.97 -10.39
C ARG A 152 31.11 -3.37 -11.41
N GLU A 153 31.36 -3.84 -12.19
CA GLU A 153 31.33 -3.28 -13.12
C GLU A 153 30.23 -3.34 -13.59
N ARG A 154 29.65 -3.93 -13.39
CA ARG A 154 28.52 -3.90 -13.72
C ARG A 154 27.73 -3.43 -12.84
N THR A 155 27.97 -3.45 -11.91
CA THR A 155 27.16 -2.92 -11.05
C THR A 155 27.49 -1.77 -10.80
N ILE A 156 28.56 -1.68 -11.11
CA ILE A 156 28.88 -0.54 -10.95
C ILE A 156 28.43 -0.04 -11.92
N VAL A 157 28.61 -0.63 -12.78
CA VAL A 157 28.22 -0.24 -13.71
C VAL A 157 26.97 -0.27 -13.60
N ASP A 158 26.64 -1.06 -13.21
CA ASP A 158 25.38 -1.03 -13.11
C ASP A 158 24.93 -0.27 -12.22
N MET A 159 25.63 -0.15 -11.51
CA MET A 159 25.16 0.55 -10.75
C MET A 159 25.20 1.63 -11.05
N TYR A 160 26.10 1.59 -11.82
CA TYR A 160 26.07 2.47 -12.25
C TYR A 160 25.39 2.40 -13.02
N ASN A 161 25.63 1.65 -13.31
CA ASN A 161 24.79 1.56 -13.89
C ASN A 161 23.81 1.34 -13.36
N ALA A 162 23.98 0.76 -12.82
CA ALA A 162 22.99 0.79 -12.39
C ALA A 162 22.36 1.34 -11.81
N GLY A 163 23.21 1.27 -11.61
CA GLY A 163 22.72 1.73 -11.39
C GLY A 163 22.49 2.03 -11.28
N TYR A 164 23.08 1.87 -11.32
CA TYR A 164 23.05 2.17 -11.40
C TYR A 164 22.58 2.47 -11.56
#